data_f2b5863b2dc26cb1aed9b2b55682817c
#
_entry.id   f2b5863b2dc26cb1aed9b2b55682817c
#
_cell.length_a   1.000
_cell.length_b   1.000
_cell.length_c   1.000
_cell.angle_alpha   90.00
_cell.angle_beta   90.00
_cell.angle_gamma   90.00
#
_symmetry.space_group_name_H-M   'P 1'
#
loop_
_entity.id
_entity.type
_entity.pdbx_description
1 polymer ?
#
loop_
_entity_poly.entity_id
_entity_poly.type
_entity_poly.pdbx_seq_one_letter_code
_entity_poly.pdbx_strand_id
1 'polypeptide(L)'
;AQSQLKAIYKDNADTITGNCDTTLFLGGKEKSTLKEISEALGKETIDTFNTSETRSNQNSYGLNYQKLGKELMSQDELAVMDGGKCILQLRGVRPFLSEKYDITAHPRYKYLADYDERNKFDMERYMKKRKTVVKPDEVFDYYDIELPQTKTENDLRGG
;
A
#
# COMPACT_ATOMS: atom_id res chain seq x y z
N ALA A 1 4.62 0.87 -1.63
CA ALA A 1 4.66 1.75 -0.46
C ALA A 1 4.43 3.19 -0.89
N GLN A 2 3.80 4.00 -0.06
CA GLN A 2 3.50 5.42 -0.36
C GLN A 2 4.77 6.24 -0.61
N SER A 3 5.84 5.92 0.10
CA SER A 3 7.15 6.56 -0.11
C SER A 3 7.69 6.38 -1.54
N GLN A 4 7.44 5.23 -2.16
CA GLN A 4 7.85 4.98 -3.55
C GLN A 4 7.02 5.82 -4.53
N LEU A 5 5.73 5.97 -4.27
CA LEU A 5 4.86 6.81 -5.10
C LEU A 5 5.30 8.28 -5.00
N LYS A 6 5.57 8.78 -3.79
CA LYS A 6 6.08 10.14 -3.54
C LYS A 6 7.46 10.38 -4.17
N ALA A 7 8.33 9.37 -4.19
CA ALA A 7 9.63 9.48 -4.85
C ALA A 7 9.51 9.71 -6.36
N ILE A 8 8.51 9.10 -7.01
CA ILE A 8 8.31 9.20 -8.47
C ILE A 8 7.46 10.42 -8.82
N TYR A 9 6.31 10.60 -8.16
CA TYR A 9 5.28 11.57 -8.55
C TYR A 9 5.26 12.84 -7.69
N LYS A 10 6.13 12.93 -6.66
CA LYS A 10 6.25 14.09 -5.76
C LYS A 10 4.87 14.51 -5.21
N ASP A 11 4.49 15.76 -5.41
CA ASP A 11 3.23 16.33 -4.90
C ASP A 11 1.96 15.73 -5.54
N ASN A 12 2.11 15.07 -6.70
CA ASN A 12 0.99 14.43 -7.38
C ASN A 12 0.65 13.05 -6.82
N ALA A 13 1.48 12.47 -5.93
CA ALA A 13 1.25 11.14 -5.36
C ALA A 13 -0.08 11.06 -4.62
N ASP A 14 -0.40 12.06 -3.81
CA ASP A 14 -1.64 12.10 -3.02
C ASP A 14 -2.89 12.25 -3.92
N THR A 15 -2.76 12.93 -5.07
CA THR A 15 -3.82 13.01 -6.08
C THR A 15 -4.09 11.66 -6.73
N ILE A 16 -3.04 10.89 -7.01
CA ILE A 16 -3.17 9.55 -7.61
C ILE A 16 -3.90 8.61 -6.65
N THR A 17 -3.46 8.54 -5.38
CA THR A 17 -4.11 7.70 -4.37
C THR A 17 -5.53 8.14 -4.08
N GLY A 18 -5.78 9.46 -4.02
CA GLY A 18 -7.12 10.02 -3.78
C GLY A 18 -8.13 9.73 -4.89
N ASN A 19 -7.67 9.49 -6.11
CA ASN A 19 -8.51 9.13 -7.25
C ASN A 19 -8.77 7.60 -7.37
N CYS A 20 -8.12 6.78 -6.54
CA CYS A 20 -8.36 5.36 -6.51
C CYS A 20 -9.61 5.04 -5.67
N ASP A 21 -10.60 4.39 -6.28
CA ASP A 21 -11.81 3.95 -5.57
C ASP A 21 -11.59 2.73 -4.68
N THR A 22 -10.52 2.01 -4.93
CA THR A 22 -10.19 0.77 -4.23
C THR A 22 -8.77 0.83 -3.70
N THR A 23 -8.60 0.53 -2.41
CA THR A 23 -7.30 0.32 -1.78
C THR A 23 -7.24 -1.08 -1.20
N LEU A 24 -6.24 -1.86 -1.60
CA LEU A 24 -5.97 -3.19 -1.06
C LEU A 24 -4.65 -3.17 -0.31
N PHE A 25 -4.71 -3.31 1.02
CA PHE A 25 -3.54 -3.43 1.88
C PHE A 25 -3.24 -4.90 2.16
N LEU A 26 -2.10 -5.37 1.68
CA LEU A 26 -1.64 -6.75 1.79
C LEU A 26 -0.66 -6.98 2.95
N GLY A 27 -0.49 -5.98 3.81
CA GLY A 27 0.50 -5.97 4.86
C GLY A 27 1.77 -5.20 4.46
N GLY A 28 2.57 -4.86 5.45
CA GLY A 28 3.82 -4.12 5.28
C GLY A 28 4.26 -3.48 6.59
N LYS A 29 5.50 -2.96 6.62
CA LYS A 29 6.09 -2.33 7.82
C LYS A 29 6.51 -0.88 7.58
N GLU A 30 6.17 -0.31 6.43
CA GLU A 30 6.53 1.06 6.09
C GLU A 30 5.61 2.03 6.83
N LYS A 31 6.20 2.88 7.70
CA LYS A 31 5.48 3.70 8.67
C LYS A 31 4.47 4.66 8.04
N SER A 32 4.81 5.30 6.93
CA SER A 32 3.91 6.26 6.27
C SER A 32 2.67 5.55 5.72
N THR A 33 2.83 4.38 5.13
CA THR A 33 1.71 3.54 4.67
C THR A 33 0.85 3.04 5.82
N LEU A 34 1.46 2.57 6.93
CA LEU A 34 0.71 2.11 8.10
C LEU A 34 -0.12 3.24 8.72
N LYS A 35 0.46 4.44 8.82
CA LYS A 35 -0.24 5.63 9.31
C LYS A 35 -1.45 5.96 8.44
N GLU A 36 -1.26 6.03 7.14
CA GLU A 36 -2.31 6.36 6.18
C GLU A 36 -3.46 5.35 6.20
N ILE A 37 -3.15 4.05 6.27
CA ILE A 37 -4.16 2.99 6.39
C ILE A 37 -4.90 3.09 7.71
N SER A 38 -4.20 3.29 8.86
CA SER A 38 -4.82 3.45 10.17
C SER A 38 -5.79 4.65 10.21
N GLU A 39 -5.37 5.78 9.66
CA GLU A 39 -6.20 6.99 9.56
C GLU A 39 -7.43 6.78 8.65
N ALA A 40 -7.25 6.08 7.52
CA ALA A 40 -8.32 5.78 6.57
C ALA A 40 -9.35 4.78 7.11
N LEU A 41 -8.94 3.86 8.00
CA LEU A 41 -9.85 2.95 8.71
C LEU A 41 -10.75 3.69 9.71
N GLY A 42 -10.29 4.83 10.23
CA GLY A 42 -11.03 5.65 11.16
C GLY A 42 -10.93 5.17 12.60
N LYS A 43 -11.85 5.67 13.42
CA LYS A 43 -11.89 5.42 14.86
C LYS A 43 -13.23 4.84 15.29
N GLU A 44 -13.21 3.96 16.27
CA GLU A 44 -14.39 3.52 17.00
C GLU A 44 -14.51 4.23 18.35
N THR A 45 -15.71 4.38 18.84
CA THR A 45 -15.96 4.93 20.18
C THR A 45 -16.00 3.78 21.17
N ILE A 46 -15.09 3.79 22.12
CA ILE A 46 -15.07 2.84 23.23
C ILE A 46 -15.56 3.55 24.50
N ASP A 47 -16.39 2.86 25.28
CA ASP A 47 -16.81 3.31 26.60
C ASP A 47 -15.78 2.81 27.62
N THR A 48 -15.07 3.75 28.25
CA THR A 48 -14.12 3.45 29.35
C THR A 48 -14.72 3.80 30.68
N PHE A 49 -14.60 2.85 31.62
CA PHE A 49 -15.06 3.03 32.99
C PHE A 49 -13.84 3.29 33.88
N ASN A 50 -13.76 4.47 34.48
CA ASN A 50 -12.79 4.75 35.54
C ASN A 50 -13.48 4.69 36.87
N THR A 51 -13.12 3.70 37.68
CA THR A 51 -13.51 3.65 39.11
C THR A 51 -12.45 4.33 39.92
N SER A 52 -12.78 5.48 40.52
CA SER A 52 -11.93 6.10 41.54
C SER A 52 -12.46 5.75 42.93
N GLU A 53 -11.69 4.94 43.64
CA GLU A 53 -11.93 4.64 45.05
C GLU A 53 -11.10 5.61 45.91
N THR A 54 -11.75 6.58 46.53
CA THR A 54 -11.08 7.46 47.50
C THR A 54 -11.32 6.89 48.88
N ARG A 55 -10.28 6.37 49.50
CA ARG A 55 -10.28 5.94 50.93
C ARG A 55 -10.13 7.15 51.83
N SER A 56 -11.23 7.80 52.16
CA SER A 56 -11.33 8.72 53.26
C SER A 56 -12.48 8.28 54.17
N ASN A 57 -12.65 8.89 55.34
CA ASN A 57 -13.67 8.53 56.34
C ASN A 57 -15.13 8.52 55.83
N GLN A 58 -15.36 8.90 54.56
CA GLN A 58 -16.59 8.69 53.81
C GLN A 58 -16.24 8.04 52.51
N ASN A 59 -16.66 6.78 52.33
CA ASN A 59 -16.48 6.04 51.06
C ASN A 59 -17.36 6.69 49.99
N SER A 60 -16.75 7.37 49.04
CA SER A 60 -17.40 7.88 47.84
C SER A 60 -16.98 7.07 46.64
N TYR A 61 -17.94 6.38 46.01
CA TYR A 61 -17.75 5.68 44.76
C TYR A 61 -18.17 6.61 43.61
N GLY A 62 -17.19 7.06 42.81
CA GLY A 62 -17.44 7.83 41.60
C GLY A 62 -17.26 6.92 40.38
N LEU A 63 -18.32 6.63 39.64
CA LEU A 63 -18.27 6.04 38.31
C LEU A 63 -18.16 7.18 37.29
N ASN A 64 -17.00 7.30 36.64
CA ASN A 64 -16.80 8.29 35.61
C ASN A 64 -16.82 7.57 34.23
N TYR A 65 -17.84 7.86 33.43
CA TYR A 65 -17.99 7.34 32.06
C TYR A 65 -17.27 8.28 31.11
N GLN A 66 -16.26 7.78 30.42
CA GLN A 66 -15.58 8.51 29.37
C GLN A 66 -15.73 7.76 28.03
N LYS A 67 -16.20 8.49 27.01
CA LYS A 67 -16.17 8.00 25.62
C LYS A 67 -14.85 8.40 25.01
N LEU A 68 -14.05 7.42 24.63
CA LEU A 68 -12.76 7.62 23.99
C LEU A 68 -12.79 7.10 22.56
N GLY A 69 -12.28 7.89 21.61
CA GLY A 69 -12.08 7.42 20.24
C GLY A 69 -10.79 6.60 20.16
N LYS A 70 -10.91 5.28 19.89
CA LYS A 70 -9.79 4.40 19.63
C LYS A 70 -9.69 4.18 18.11
N GLU A 71 -8.48 4.15 17.57
CA GLU A 71 -8.27 3.73 16.16
C GLU A 71 -8.82 2.32 15.96
N LEU A 72 -9.55 2.10 14.86
CA LEU A 72 -10.13 0.79 14.54
C LEU A 72 -9.03 -0.28 14.43
N MET A 73 -7.91 0.08 13.83
CA MET A 73 -6.64 -0.66 13.88
C MET A 73 -5.49 0.32 13.99
N SER A 74 -4.68 0.20 15.04
CA SER A 74 -3.49 1.01 15.21
C SER A 74 -2.38 0.63 14.22
N GLN A 75 -1.39 1.50 14.07
CA GLN A 75 -0.22 1.22 13.23
C GLN A 75 0.51 -0.05 13.67
N ASP A 76 0.57 -0.30 14.98
CA ASP A 76 1.23 -1.47 15.56
C ASP A 76 0.45 -2.75 15.24
N GLU A 77 -0.88 -2.71 15.33
CA GLU A 77 -1.76 -3.83 14.96
C GLU A 77 -1.65 -4.15 13.46
N LEU A 78 -1.61 -3.12 12.61
CA LEU A 78 -1.40 -3.28 11.18
C LEU A 78 -0.02 -3.86 10.84
N ALA A 79 1.02 -3.48 11.60
CA ALA A 79 2.40 -3.96 11.39
C ALA A 79 2.57 -5.45 11.71
N VAL A 80 1.75 -5.99 12.64
CA VAL A 80 1.77 -7.39 13.06
C VAL A 80 0.61 -8.21 12.48
N MET A 81 -0.17 -7.61 11.56
CA MET A 81 -1.29 -8.30 10.90
C MET A 81 -0.81 -9.60 10.26
N ASP A 82 -1.60 -10.65 10.42
CA ASP A 82 -1.33 -11.96 9.85
C ASP A 82 -1.05 -11.89 8.34
N GLY A 83 0.01 -12.57 7.90
CA GLY A 83 0.43 -12.60 6.50
C GLY A 83 -0.61 -13.17 5.53
N GLY A 84 -1.55 -13.97 6.00
CA GLY A 84 -2.68 -14.51 5.24
C GLY A 84 -3.87 -13.56 5.13
N LYS A 85 -3.85 -12.40 5.82
CA LYS A 85 -4.95 -11.44 5.83
C LYS A 85 -4.65 -10.20 4.98
N CYS A 86 -5.71 -9.53 4.55
CA CYS A 86 -5.65 -8.27 3.83
C CYS A 86 -6.81 -7.35 4.26
N ILE A 87 -6.62 -6.05 4.05
CA ILE A 87 -7.67 -5.05 4.26
C ILE A 87 -8.07 -4.49 2.91
N LEU A 88 -9.36 -4.55 2.60
CA LEU A 88 -9.93 -3.99 1.39
C LEU A 88 -10.79 -2.78 1.75
N GLN A 89 -10.49 -1.65 1.13
CA GLN A 89 -11.27 -0.42 1.22
C GLN A 89 -11.89 -0.13 -0.15
N LEU A 90 -13.20 0.09 -0.16
CA LEU A 90 -13.94 0.48 -1.35
C LEU A 90 -14.68 1.78 -1.07
N ARG A 91 -14.76 2.67 -2.06
CA ARG A 91 -15.55 3.89 -1.94
C ARG A 91 -17.01 3.57 -1.61
N GLY A 92 -17.56 4.23 -0.58
CA GLY A 92 -18.96 4.09 -0.18
C GLY A 92 -19.29 2.86 0.66
N VAL A 93 -18.29 2.04 1.01
CA VAL A 93 -18.47 0.84 1.85
C VAL A 93 -17.51 0.88 3.02
N ARG A 94 -17.89 0.24 4.14
CA ARG A 94 -16.96 0.09 5.27
C ARG A 94 -15.80 -0.82 4.89
N PRO A 95 -14.60 -0.60 5.45
CA PRO A 95 -13.46 -1.48 5.23
C PRO A 95 -13.73 -2.94 5.59
N PHE A 96 -13.14 -3.86 4.85
CA PHE A 96 -13.23 -5.29 5.10
C PHE A 96 -11.87 -5.84 5.52
N LEU A 97 -11.83 -6.61 6.61
CA LEU A 97 -10.73 -7.51 6.89
C LEU A 97 -11.05 -8.87 6.25
N SER A 98 -10.21 -9.31 5.33
CA SER A 98 -10.42 -10.54 4.55
C SER A 98 -9.17 -11.41 4.55
N GLU A 99 -9.35 -12.65 4.17
CA GLU A 99 -8.24 -13.59 3.93
C GLU A 99 -7.73 -13.41 2.49
N LYS A 100 -6.42 -13.53 2.32
CA LYS A 100 -5.81 -13.56 0.99
C LYS A 100 -6.19 -14.86 0.29
N TYR A 101 -6.43 -14.75 -1.00
CA TYR A 101 -6.66 -15.92 -1.81
C TYR A 101 -5.40 -16.80 -1.88
N ASP A 102 -5.56 -18.10 -1.62
CA ASP A 102 -4.49 -19.06 -1.82
C ASP A 102 -4.29 -19.33 -3.32
N ILE A 103 -3.25 -18.72 -3.88
CA ILE A 103 -2.94 -18.83 -5.31
C ILE A 103 -2.66 -20.28 -5.73
N THR A 104 -2.21 -21.13 -4.79
CA THR A 104 -1.91 -22.54 -5.10
C THR A 104 -3.19 -23.34 -5.43
N ALA A 105 -4.33 -22.89 -4.91
CA ALA A 105 -5.64 -23.47 -5.20
C ALA A 105 -6.20 -23.06 -6.57
N HIS A 106 -5.56 -22.09 -7.25
CA HIS A 106 -6.07 -21.60 -8.54
C HIS A 106 -5.82 -22.65 -9.66
N PRO A 107 -6.81 -22.98 -10.52
CA PRO A 107 -6.67 -23.99 -11.58
C PRO A 107 -5.51 -23.75 -12.54
N ARG A 108 -5.10 -22.49 -12.69
CA ARG A 108 -3.99 -22.09 -13.58
C ARG A 108 -2.66 -21.91 -12.85
N TYR A 109 -2.57 -22.25 -11.55
CA TYR A 109 -1.33 -22.15 -10.78
C TYR A 109 -0.16 -22.88 -11.46
N LYS A 110 -0.44 -24.03 -12.10
CA LYS A 110 0.54 -24.82 -12.87
C LYS A 110 1.26 -24.06 -14.00
N TYR A 111 0.74 -22.90 -14.42
CA TYR A 111 1.37 -22.07 -15.46
C TYR A 111 2.24 -20.94 -14.91
N LEU A 112 2.32 -20.80 -13.58
CA LEU A 112 3.16 -19.78 -12.94
C LEU A 112 4.60 -20.29 -12.78
N ALA A 113 5.55 -19.36 -12.75
CA ALA A 113 6.94 -19.66 -12.48
C ALA A 113 7.17 -20.25 -11.08
N ASP A 114 6.30 -19.90 -10.11
CA ASP A 114 6.34 -20.45 -8.75
C ASP A 114 6.02 -21.94 -8.69
N TYR A 115 5.26 -22.44 -9.66
CA TYR A 115 5.00 -23.88 -9.79
C TYR A 115 6.12 -24.63 -10.53
N ASP A 116 6.62 -24.06 -11.63
CA ASP A 116 7.67 -24.62 -12.46
C ASP A 116 8.50 -23.49 -13.09
N GLU A 117 9.80 -23.46 -12.80
CA GLU A 117 10.71 -22.43 -13.29
C GLU A 117 10.72 -22.31 -14.83
N ARG A 118 10.38 -23.38 -15.54
CA ARG A 118 10.23 -23.37 -17.01
C ARG A 118 9.12 -22.46 -17.50
N ASN A 119 8.17 -22.11 -16.64
CA ASN A 119 7.09 -21.15 -16.96
C ASN A 119 7.54 -19.69 -16.84
N LYS A 120 8.78 -19.45 -16.40
CA LYS A 120 9.31 -18.10 -16.26
C LYS A 120 9.27 -17.37 -17.60
N PHE A 121 8.63 -16.20 -17.59
CA PHE A 121 8.56 -15.38 -18.79
C PHE A 121 9.92 -14.74 -19.09
N ASP A 122 10.47 -15.04 -20.25
CA ASP A 122 11.72 -14.46 -20.74
C ASP A 122 11.41 -13.27 -21.65
N MET A 123 11.57 -12.07 -21.10
CA MET A 123 11.31 -10.81 -21.79
C MET A 123 12.24 -10.64 -23.01
N GLU A 124 13.52 -11.00 -22.89
CA GLU A 124 14.48 -10.84 -23.98
C GLU A 124 14.13 -11.73 -25.16
N ARG A 125 13.79 -12.98 -24.88
CA ARG A 125 13.36 -13.94 -25.90
C ARG A 125 12.07 -13.50 -26.57
N TYR A 126 11.13 -12.94 -25.79
CA TYR A 126 9.88 -12.40 -26.30
C TYR A 126 10.11 -11.22 -27.22
N MET A 127 10.95 -10.26 -26.81
CA MET A 127 11.29 -9.07 -27.60
C MET A 127 12.05 -9.43 -28.88
N LYS A 128 12.99 -10.40 -28.82
CA LYS A 128 13.70 -10.89 -30.01
C LYS A 128 12.75 -11.55 -31.02
N LYS A 129 11.70 -12.22 -30.58
CA LYS A 129 10.68 -12.80 -31.45
C LYS A 129 9.72 -11.79 -32.06
N ARG A 130 9.51 -10.69 -31.40
CA ARG A 130 8.69 -9.57 -31.88
C ARG A 130 9.54 -8.63 -32.74
N LYS A 131 9.96 -9.08 -33.90
CA LYS A 131 10.39 -8.16 -34.95
C LYS A 131 9.14 -7.37 -35.34
N THR A 132 9.04 -6.16 -34.87
CA THR A 132 8.06 -5.20 -35.39
C THR A 132 8.45 -4.96 -36.84
N VAL A 133 7.75 -5.63 -37.75
CA VAL A 133 7.87 -5.31 -39.18
C VAL A 133 7.15 -3.97 -39.34
N VAL A 134 7.91 -2.91 -39.30
CA VAL A 134 7.42 -1.57 -39.63
C VAL A 134 7.09 -1.60 -41.12
N LYS A 135 5.82 -1.43 -41.47
CA LYS A 135 5.44 -1.31 -42.87
C LYS A 135 5.97 0.03 -43.41
N PRO A 136 6.49 0.07 -44.63
CA PRO A 136 7.09 1.30 -45.20
C PRO A 136 6.14 2.50 -45.20
N ASP A 137 4.83 2.24 -45.15
CA ASP A 137 3.79 3.27 -45.24
C ASP A 137 3.25 3.73 -43.87
N GLU A 138 3.77 3.19 -42.77
CA GLU A 138 3.39 3.66 -41.44
C GLU A 138 4.17 4.91 -41.07
N VAL A 139 3.47 6.04 -40.94
CA VAL A 139 4.03 7.29 -40.42
C VAL A 139 3.99 7.22 -38.90
N PHE A 140 5.17 7.28 -38.27
CA PHE A 140 5.28 7.35 -36.82
C PHE A 140 5.66 8.77 -36.41
N ASP A 141 4.96 9.32 -35.43
CA ASP A 141 5.39 10.54 -34.76
C ASP A 141 6.55 10.20 -33.83
N TYR A 142 7.73 10.73 -34.13
CA TYR A 142 8.90 10.59 -33.26
C TYR A 142 8.86 11.71 -32.21
N TYR A 143 8.84 11.32 -30.94
CA TYR A 143 9.10 12.25 -29.85
C TYR A 143 10.55 12.08 -29.43
N ASP A 144 11.37 13.09 -29.63
CA ASP A 144 12.72 13.14 -29.08
C ASP A 144 12.60 13.29 -27.57
N ILE A 145 12.87 12.20 -26.83
CA ILE A 145 13.01 12.25 -25.40
C ILE A 145 14.44 12.71 -25.12
N GLU A 146 14.60 13.99 -24.79
CA GLU A 146 15.87 14.48 -24.22
C GLU A 146 16.10 13.76 -22.89
N LEU A 147 16.97 12.76 -22.89
CA LEU A 147 17.45 12.15 -21.68
C LEU A 147 18.22 13.18 -20.88
N PRO A 148 17.93 13.37 -19.57
CA PRO A 148 18.70 14.30 -18.74
C PRO A 148 20.16 13.87 -18.80
N GLN A 149 21.02 14.80 -19.23
CA GLN A 149 22.46 14.57 -19.32
C GLN A 149 22.95 14.14 -17.93
N THR A 150 23.44 12.94 -17.82
CA THR A 150 24.16 12.47 -16.63
C THR A 150 25.39 13.37 -16.49
N LYS A 151 25.41 14.20 -15.44
CA LYS A 151 26.60 14.99 -15.08
C LYS A 151 27.76 14.01 -14.92
N THR A 152 28.72 14.13 -15.80
CA THR A 152 29.96 13.38 -15.74
C THR A 152 30.74 13.83 -14.49
N GLU A 153 31.41 12.87 -13.83
CA GLU A 153 32.21 13.05 -12.60
C GLU A 153 33.26 14.19 -12.64
N ASN A 154 33.48 14.79 -13.80
CA ASN A 154 34.42 15.91 -13.98
C ASN A 154 33.86 17.28 -13.55
N ASP A 155 32.56 17.43 -13.37
CA ASP A 155 31.95 18.70 -12.93
C ASP A 155 31.99 18.91 -11.41
N LEU A 156 32.45 17.91 -10.65
CA LEU A 156 32.56 17.95 -9.18
C LEU A 156 33.96 18.32 -8.67
N ARG A 157 34.92 18.63 -9.55
CA ARG A 157 36.32 19.00 -9.16
C ARG A 157 36.71 20.44 -9.46
N GLY A 158 35.78 21.32 -9.57
CA GLY A 158 36.05 22.75 -9.80
C GLY A 158 35.20 23.64 -8.91
N GLY A 159 35.64 23.83 -7.65
CA GLY A 159 35.01 24.78 -6.74
C GLY A 159 35.72 24.73 -5.39
#